data_9a3d28c563bb0dbcd970cbe45e16852e
#
_entry.id   9a3d28c563bb0dbcd970cbe45e16852e
#
_cell.length_a   1.000
_cell.length_b   1.000
_cell.length_c   1.000
_cell.angle_alpha   90.00
_cell.angle_beta   90.00
_cell.angle_gamma   90.00
#
_symmetry.space_group_name_H-M   'P 1'
#
loop_
_entity.id
_entity.type
_entity.pdbx_description
1 polymer ?
#
loop_
_entity_poly.entity_id
_entity_poly.type
_entity_poly.pdbx_seq_one_letter_code
_entity_poly.pdbx_strand_id
1 'polypeptide(L)'
;MSGTFAVTHPADRPVDDRPQRNKALVLDAMTALFQRRDASAVDRLYAPGYIQHNPEIPQGRDALRALVAGLSQDVHYEPGLIVAEGDLVAIHGRIRGWSDAPQVVVDLFRIENGQLAEHWDVLQNETPAGAALGGKAMFDPEEARSYGRERAAPAQTGR
;
A
#
# COMPACT_ATOMS: atom_id res chain seq x y z
N MET A 1 24.09 -4.71 -49.54
CA MET A 1 23.87 -4.01 -48.29
C MET A 1 23.21 -5.00 -47.33
N SER A 2 23.99 -5.60 -46.40
CA SER A 2 23.49 -6.58 -45.43
C SER A 2 23.11 -5.86 -44.14
N GLY A 3 21.84 -5.69 -43.91
CA GLY A 3 21.32 -5.14 -42.65
C GLY A 3 21.33 -6.20 -41.55
N THR A 4 22.22 -6.04 -40.59
CA THR A 4 22.23 -6.88 -39.35
C THR A 4 21.11 -6.43 -38.45
N PHE A 5 20.04 -7.22 -38.35
CA PHE A 5 19.03 -6.98 -37.33
C PHE A 5 19.61 -7.45 -35.98
N ALA A 6 19.81 -6.51 -35.06
CA ALA A 6 20.17 -6.82 -33.70
C ALA A 6 18.95 -7.47 -32.99
N VAL A 7 19.03 -8.76 -32.71
CA VAL A 7 18.06 -9.48 -31.88
C VAL A 7 18.37 -9.13 -30.43
N THR A 8 17.60 -8.23 -29.85
CA THR A 8 17.68 -7.95 -28.39
C THR A 8 17.19 -9.18 -27.63
N HIS A 9 18.08 -9.78 -26.84
CA HIS A 9 17.74 -10.91 -25.96
C HIS A 9 16.75 -10.46 -24.88
N PRO A 10 15.77 -11.29 -24.45
CA PRO A 10 14.84 -10.96 -23.38
C PRO A 10 15.50 -10.54 -22.04
N ALA A 11 16.76 -10.96 -21.84
CA ALA A 11 17.57 -10.61 -20.67
C ALA A 11 18.08 -9.14 -20.66
N ASP A 12 17.99 -8.41 -21.78
CA ASP A 12 18.50 -7.04 -21.91
C ASP A 12 17.45 -5.95 -21.63
N ARG A 13 16.23 -6.34 -21.22
CA ARG A 13 15.24 -5.33 -20.80
C ARG A 13 15.59 -4.84 -19.40
N PRO A 14 15.69 -3.51 -19.20
CA PRO A 14 15.83 -2.95 -17.86
C PRO A 14 14.69 -3.48 -16.99
N VAL A 15 15.02 -3.99 -15.80
CA VAL A 15 14.00 -4.41 -14.83
C VAL A 15 13.24 -3.16 -14.43
N ASP A 16 11.91 -3.14 -14.64
CA ASP A 16 11.07 -2.05 -14.14
C ASP A 16 10.95 -2.19 -12.61
N ASP A 17 11.67 -1.35 -11.87
CA ASP A 17 11.65 -1.30 -10.41
C ASP A 17 10.56 -0.36 -9.85
N ARG A 18 9.75 0.23 -10.74
CA ARG A 18 8.64 1.14 -10.40
C ARG A 18 7.66 0.52 -9.40
N PRO A 19 7.19 -0.73 -9.57
CA PRO A 19 6.30 -1.35 -8.58
C PRO A 19 6.90 -1.40 -7.17
N GLN A 20 8.17 -1.69 -7.03
CA GLN A 20 8.86 -1.75 -5.74
C GLN A 20 8.99 -0.36 -5.11
N ARG A 21 9.36 0.66 -5.91
CA ARG A 21 9.40 2.06 -5.43
C ARG A 21 8.02 2.54 -5.01
N ASN A 22 6.99 2.23 -5.79
CA ASN A 22 5.61 2.63 -5.48
C ASN A 22 5.11 1.96 -4.19
N LYS A 23 5.39 0.67 -3.97
CA LYS A 23 5.08 -0.02 -2.70
C LYS A 23 5.81 0.62 -1.52
N ALA A 24 7.09 0.95 -1.67
CA ALA A 24 7.87 1.59 -0.61
C ALA A 24 7.31 2.99 -0.27
N LEU A 25 6.90 3.77 -1.28
CA LEU A 25 6.26 5.08 -1.10
C LEU A 25 4.96 4.97 -0.29
N VAL A 26 4.08 4.02 -0.63
CA VAL A 26 2.82 3.80 0.08
C VAL A 26 3.08 3.39 1.53
N LEU A 27 4.02 2.46 1.77
CA LEU A 27 4.37 2.04 3.14
C LEU A 27 4.97 3.18 3.96
N ASP A 28 5.81 4.05 3.36
CA ASP A 28 6.34 5.23 4.05
C ASP A 28 5.22 6.21 4.40
N ALA A 29 4.28 6.44 3.48
CA ALA A 29 3.13 7.30 3.73
C ALA A 29 2.25 6.76 4.86
N MET A 30 1.86 5.48 4.83
CA MET A 30 1.03 4.88 5.88
C MET A 30 1.75 4.91 7.24
N THR A 31 3.06 4.66 7.26
CA THR A 31 3.89 4.77 8.48
C THR A 31 3.96 6.21 8.99
N ALA A 32 4.18 7.19 8.10
CA ALA A 32 4.27 8.59 8.47
C ALA A 32 2.95 9.08 9.08
N LEU A 33 1.82 8.77 8.44
CA LEU A 33 0.52 9.27 8.87
C LEU A 33 0.01 8.56 10.13
N PHE A 34 0.03 7.22 10.15
CA PHE A 34 -0.66 6.45 11.19
C PHE A 34 0.22 6.00 12.37
N GLN A 35 1.53 5.87 12.17
CA GLN A 35 2.45 5.48 13.25
C GLN A 35 3.16 6.70 13.84
N ARG A 36 3.72 7.58 12.98
CA ARG A 36 4.44 8.78 13.44
C ARG A 36 3.53 9.99 13.64
N ARG A 37 2.30 9.99 13.10
CA ARG A 37 1.35 11.11 13.10
C ARG A 37 1.97 12.39 12.55
N ASP A 38 2.81 12.22 11.52
CA ASP A 38 3.53 13.32 10.88
C ASP A 38 2.66 13.98 9.81
N ALA A 39 1.87 14.97 10.21
CA ALA A 39 1.03 15.72 9.29
C ALA A 39 1.83 16.48 8.22
N SER A 40 3.11 16.81 8.49
CA SER A 40 3.98 17.49 7.52
C SER A 40 4.38 16.55 6.35
N ALA A 41 4.33 15.23 6.56
CA ALA A 41 4.60 14.25 5.51
C ALA A 41 3.61 14.34 4.34
N VAL A 42 2.40 14.87 4.57
CA VAL A 42 1.40 15.07 3.53
C VAL A 42 1.94 15.96 2.40
N ASP A 43 2.64 17.04 2.73
CA ASP A 43 3.18 17.95 1.72
C ASP A 43 4.28 17.31 0.86
N ARG A 44 5.02 16.37 1.41
CA ARG A 44 6.12 15.68 0.75
C ARG A 44 5.66 14.46 -0.04
N LEU A 45 4.72 13.68 0.51
CA LEU A 45 4.36 12.37 -0.03
C LEU A 45 3.12 12.40 -0.94
N TYR A 46 2.24 13.41 -0.79
CA TYR A 46 0.99 13.51 -1.54
C TYR A 46 1.06 14.62 -2.59
N ALA A 47 0.49 14.37 -3.75
CA ALA A 47 0.47 15.35 -4.85
C ALA A 47 -0.36 16.58 -4.48
N PRO A 48 -0.03 17.79 -5.01
CA PRO A 48 -0.81 19.00 -4.77
C PRO A 48 -2.30 18.87 -5.11
N GLY A 49 -2.61 18.12 -6.17
CA GLY A 49 -3.98 17.84 -6.62
C GLY A 49 -4.55 16.52 -6.10
N TYR A 50 -4.11 16.05 -4.92
CA TYR A 50 -4.54 14.79 -4.33
C TYR A 50 -6.06 14.66 -4.25
N ILE A 51 -6.58 13.52 -4.73
CA ILE A 51 -8.00 13.18 -4.76
C ILE A 51 -8.30 12.08 -3.73
N GLN A 52 -9.32 12.29 -2.91
CA GLN A 52 -9.78 11.36 -1.89
C GLN A 52 -11.17 10.82 -2.24
N HIS A 53 -11.33 9.48 -2.24
CA HIS A 53 -12.61 8.81 -2.47
C HIS A 53 -13.24 8.19 -1.23
N ASN A 54 -12.56 8.20 -0.07
CA ASN A 54 -13.19 7.81 1.18
C ASN A 54 -14.30 8.83 1.53
N PRO A 55 -15.56 8.38 1.73
CA PRO A 55 -16.70 9.29 1.95
C PRO A 55 -16.63 10.05 3.28
N GLU A 56 -15.80 9.59 4.23
CA GLU A 56 -15.67 10.19 5.55
C GLU A 56 -14.52 11.21 5.64
N ILE A 57 -13.70 11.30 4.58
CA ILE A 57 -12.52 12.18 4.53
C ILE A 57 -12.75 13.29 3.49
N PRO A 58 -12.73 14.57 3.88
CA PRO A 58 -12.86 15.66 2.92
C PRO A 58 -11.72 15.69 1.89
N GLN A 59 -11.96 16.37 0.76
CA GLN A 59 -11.04 16.42 -0.38
C GLN A 59 -9.76 17.22 -0.08
N GLY A 60 -8.66 16.74 -0.67
CA GLY A 60 -7.41 17.47 -0.80
C GLY A 60 -6.44 17.28 0.37
N ARG A 61 -5.21 17.76 0.16
CA ARG A 61 -4.12 17.61 1.14
C ARG A 61 -4.36 18.35 2.45
N ASP A 62 -5.02 19.49 2.43
CA ASP A 62 -5.25 20.28 3.64
C ASP A 62 -6.18 19.53 4.60
N ALA A 63 -7.20 18.88 4.07
CA ALA A 63 -8.10 18.04 4.85
C ALA A 63 -7.37 16.81 5.41
N LEU A 64 -6.55 16.15 4.59
CA LEU A 64 -5.74 15.01 5.03
C LEU A 64 -4.75 15.42 6.12
N ARG A 65 -4.10 16.59 6.00
CA ARG A 65 -3.18 17.12 7.04
C ARG A 65 -3.91 17.39 8.34
N ALA A 66 -5.10 18.00 8.27
CA ALA A 66 -5.92 18.25 9.45
C ALA A 66 -6.37 16.95 10.12
N LEU A 67 -6.76 15.95 9.32
CA LEU A 67 -7.11 14.61 9.80
C LEU A 67 -5.94 13.99 10.58
N VAL A 68 -4.74 13.96 10.00
CA VAL A 68 -3.55 13.36 10.63
C VAL A 68 -3.18 14.09 11.92
N ALA A 69 -3.25 15.41 11.94
CA ALA A 69 -2.99 16.21 13.12
C ALA A 69 -4.00 15.95 14.25
N GLY A 70 -5.23 15.55 13.92
CA GLY A 70 -6.31 15.26 14.87
C GLY A 70 -6.45 13.77 15.22
N LEU A 71 -5.61 12.88 14.67
CA LEU A 71 -5.73 11.44 14.94
C LEU A 71 -5.57 11.11 16.42
N SER A 72 -6.53 10.34 16.97
CA SER A 72 -6.41 9.76 18.29
C SER A 72 -5.17 8.85 18.42
N GLN A 73 -4.60 8.79 19.63
CA GLN A 73 -3.50 7.88 19.94
C GLN A 73 -3.89 6.40 19.79
N ASP A 74 -5.20 6.09 19.83
CA ASP A 74 -5.72 4.75 19.67
C ASP A 74 -5.80 4.27 18.22
N VAL A 75 -5.64 5.19 17.25
CA VAL A 75 -5.64 4.83 15.83
C VAL A 75 -4.31 4.19 15.46
N HIS A 76 -4.38 2.92 15.05
CA HIS A 76 -3.24 2.11 14.62
C HIS A 76 -3.53 1.42 13.29
N TYR A 77 -2.66 1.61 12.32
CA TYR A 77 -2.71 0.92 11.03
C TYR A 77 -1.64 -0.17 10.97
N GLU A 78 -2.06 -1.38 10.65
CA GLU A 78 -1.20 -2.55 10.48
C GLU A 78 -1.19 -2.95 9.00
N PRO A 79 -0.07 -2.72 8.26
CA PRO A 79 0.03 -3.14 6.87
C PRO A 79 0.19 -4.66 6.76
N GLY A 80 -0.46 -5.26 5.76
CA GLY A 80 -0.36 -6.66 5.41
C GLY A 80 0.13 -6.87 3.98
N LEU A 81 -0.69 -7.52 3.14
CA LEU A 81 -0.37 -7.78 1.75
C LEU A 81 -0.30 -6.46 0.95
N ILE A 82 0.75 -6.34 0.14
CA ILE A 82 0.90 -5.19 -0.76
C ILE A 82 1.29 -5.65 -2.15
N VAL A 83 0.55 -5.17 -3.14
CA VAL A 83 0.79 -5.43 -4.57
C VAL A 83 0.85 -4.13 -5.33
N ALA A 84 1.57 -4.12 -6.46
CA ALA A 84 1.65 -2.96 -7.33
C ALA A 84 1.70 -3.38 -8.80
N GLU A 85 1.00 -2.64 -9.64
CA GLU A 85 1.02 -2.77 -11.08
C GLU A 85 0.94 -1.37 -11.71
N GLY A 86 1.91 -1.06 -12.58
CA GLY A 86 2.01 0.28 -13.17
C GLY A 86 2.09 1.36 -12.09
N ASP A 87 1.14 2.27 -12.11
CA ASP A 87 1.04 3.40 -11.18
C ASP A 87 0.08 3.12 -10.00
N LEU A 88 -0.47 1.91 -9.93
CA LEU A 88 -1.41 1.51 -8.87
C LEU A 88 -0.73 0.65 -7.81
N VAL A 89 -1.10 0.89 -6.56
CA VAL A 89 -0.70 0.09 -5.40
C VAL A 89 -1.94 -0.26 -4.61
N ALA A 90 -2.12 -1.54 -4.29
CA ALA A 90 -3.12 -2.01 -3.34
C ALA A 90 -2.45 -2.56 -2.09
N ILE A 91 -2.99 -2.21 -0.92
CA ILE A 91 -2.54 -2.71 0.37
C ILE A 91 -3.73 -3.21 1.19
N HIS A 92 -3.67 -4.47 1.59
CA HIS A 92 -4.60 -5.04 2.56
C HIS A 92 -4.03 -4.86 3.95
N GLY A 93 -4.77 -4.21 4.83
CA GLY A 93 -4.34 -3.88 6.18
C GLY A 93 -5.43 -4.07 7.22
N ARG A 94 -5.10 -3.70 8.45
CA ARG A 94 -6.04 -3.58 9.56
C ARG A 94 -5.88 -2.22 10.22
N ILE A 95 -7.01 -1.57 10.52
CA ILE A 95 -7.03 -0.33 11.28
C ILE A 95 -7.83 -0.53 12.57
N ARG A 96 -7.29 -0.03 13.69
CA ARG A 96 -7.93 -0.01 15.00
C ARG A 96 -8.06 1.42 15.47
N GLY A 97 -9.08 1.67 16.31
CA GLY A 97 -9.33 2.98 16.89
C GLY A 97 -9.90 4.02 15.90
N TRP A 98 -10.15 3.59 14.65
CA TRP A 98 -10.83 4.40 13.64
C TRP A 98 -12.35 4.40 13.84
N SER A 99 -12.88 3.25 14.23
CA SER A 99 -14.28 3.04 14.62
C SER A 99 -14.36 2.22 15.91
N ASP A 100 -15.58 1.94 16.37
CA ASP A 100 -15.83 1.16 17.60
C ASP A 100 -15.26 -0.27 17.54
N ALA A 101 -15.09 -0.83 16.34
CA ALA A 101 -14.52 -2.15 16.12
C ALA A 101 -13.29 -2.08 15.21
N PRO A 102 -12.32 -3.01 15.35
CA PRO A 102 -11.27 -3.17 14.38
C PRO A 102 -11.84 -3.41 12.98
N GLN A 103 -11.19 -2.85 11.97
CA GLN A 103 -11.60 -3.02 10.57
C GLN A 103 -10.44 -3.55 9.74
N VAL A 104 -10.73 -4.46 8.84
CA VAL A 104 -9.84 -4.76 7.71
C VAL A 104 -10.11 -3.75 6.61
N VAL A 105 -9.05 -3.35 5.92
CA VAL A 105 -9.11 -2.32 4.90
C VAL A 105 -8.35 -2.78 3.66
N VAL A 106 -8.87 -2.45 2.49
CA VAL A 106 -8.11 -2.47 1.24
C VAL A 106 -8.00 -1.04 0.75
N ASP A 107 -6.79 -0.49 0.86
CA ASP A 107 -6.47 0.82 0.31
C ASP A 107 -5.92 0.65 -1.11
N LEU A 108 -6.37 1.49 -2.03
CA LEU A 108 -5.81 1.64 -3.36
C LEU A 108 -5.24 3.05 -3.52
N PHE A 109 -4.04 3.12 -4.06
CA PHE A 109 -3.38 4.39 -4.37
C PHE A 109 -2.99 4.44 -5.84
N ARG A 110 -3.17 5.59 -6.46
CA ARG A 110 -2.53 5.93 -7.73
C ARG A 110 -1.35 6.87 -7.46
N ILE A 111 -0.22 6.51 -8.06
CA ILE A 111 1.04 7.25 -7.94
C ILE A 111 1.26 8.08 -9.19
N GLU A 112 1.61 9.33 -9.01
CA GLU A 112 1.96 10.24 -10.10
C GLU A 112 3.18 11.06 -9.71
N ASN A 113 4.19 11.08 -10.58
CA ASN A 113 5.45 11.81 -10.35
C ASN A 113 6.11 11.51 -8.98
N GLY A 114 6.02 10.26 -8.52
CA GLY A 114 6.59 9.84 -7.24
C GLY A 114 5.83 10.31 -6.00
N GLN A 115 4.58 10.71 -6.14
CA GLN A 115 3.69 11.12 -5.05
C GLN A 115 2.35 10.40 -5.14
N LEU A 116 1.66 10.27 -4.00
CA LEU A 116 0.30 9.74 -3.94
C LEU A 116 -0.66 10.77 -4.50
N ALA A 117 -1.30 10.46 -5.62
CA ALA A 117 -2.16 11.38 -6.34
C ALA A 117 -3.66 11.12 -6.10
N GLU A 118 -4.02 9.88 -5.74
CA GLU A 118 -5.41 9.48 -5.59
C GLU A 118 -5.53 8.27 -4.68
N HIS A 119 -6.62 8.20 -3.91
CA HIS A 119 -6.85 7.14 -2.93
C HIS A 119 -8.31 6.70 -2.93
N TRP A 120 -8.51 5.40 -2.90
CA TRP A 120 -9.77 4.70 -2.63
C TRP A 120 -9.56 3.72 -1.49
N ASP A 121 -10.58 3.42 -0.73
CA ASP A 121 -10.56 2.35 0.25
C ASP A 121 -11.91 1.63 0.36
N VAL A 122 -11.84 0.43 0.91
CA VAL A 122 -13.00 -0.35 1.33
C VAL A 122 -12.70 -0.91 2.72
N LEU A 123 -13.54 -0.56 3.68
CA LEU A 123 -13.40 -1.02 5.05
C LEU A 123 -14.53 -1.99 5.42
N GLN A 124 -14.18 -3.01 6.20
CA GLN A 124 -15.13 -3.97 6.75
C GLN A 124 -14.77 -4.26 8.20
N ASN A 125 -15.76 -4.29 9.09
CA ASN A 125 -15.54 -4.72 10.46
C ASN A 125 -14.92 -6.11 10.50
N GLU A 126 -13.84 -6.27 11.27
CA GLU A 126 -13.12 -7.52 11.38
C GLU A 126 -13.97 -8.55 12.14
N THR A 127 -14.23 -9.69 11.52
CA THR A 127 -14.81 -10.85 12.18
C THR A 127 -13.68 -11.70 12.76
N PRO A 128 -13.64 -11.95 14.07
CA PRO A 128 -12.64 -12.84 14.67
C PRO A 128 -12.65 -14.24 14.04
N ALA A 129 -11.49 -14.86 13.91
CA ALA A 129 -11.34 -16.18 13.27
C ALA A 129 -12.29 -17.24 13.89
N GLY A 130 -12.48 -17.21 15.22
CA GLY A 130 -13.38 -18.13 15.93
C GLY A 130 -14.87 -17.92 15.63
N ALA A 131 -15.26 -16.76 15.06
CA ALA A 131 -16.63 -16.45 14.66
C ALA A 131 -16.81 -16.54 13.13
N ALA A 132 -15.72 -16.66 12.37
CA ALA A 132 -15.76 -16.82 10.93
C ALA A 132 -16.18 -18.24 10.55
N LEU A 133 -17.11 -18.39 9.60
CA LEU A 133 -17.59 -19.70 9.16
C LEU A 133 -16.48 -20.62 8.66
N GLY A 134 -15.45 -20.07 8.01
CA GLY A 134 -14.28 -20.80 7.54
C GLY A 134 -13.16 -20.94 8.58
N GLY A 135 -13.32 -20.39 9.78
CA GLY A 135 -12.32 -20.43 10.85
C GLY A 135 -10.99 -19.73 10.53
N LYS A 136 -10.96 -18.85 9.52
CA LYS A 136 -9.76 -18.11 9.10
C LYS A 136 -9.87 -16.64 9.49
N ALA A 137 -8.75 -16.05 9.92
CA ALA A 137 -8.68 -14.62 10.16
C ALA A 137 -8.85 -13.83 8.86
N MET A 138 -9.51 -12.68 8.93
CA MET A 138 -9.62 -11.76 7.80
C MET A 138 -8.30 -11.03 7.54
N PHE A 139 -7.46 -10.88 8.57
CA PHE A 139 -6.13 -10.26 8.50
C PHE A 139 -5.14 -11.05 9.35
N ASP A 140 -4.05 -11.48 8.73
CA ASP A 140 -2.92 -12.14 9.39
C ASP A 140 -1.60 -11.54 8.87
N PRO A 141 -0.92 -10.69 9.66
CA PRO A 141 0.31 -10.05 9.23
C PRO A 141 1.49 -11.03 9.11
N GLU A 142 1.48 -12.16 9.80
CA GLU A 142 2.55 -13.18 9.69
C GLU A 142 2.41 -13.96 8.37
N GLU A 143 1.20 -14.34 8.01
CA GLU A 143 0.91 -14.97 6.72
C GLU A 143 1.29 -14.02 5.58
N ALA A 144 0.92 -12.73 5.67
CA ALA A 144 1.26 -11.73 4.67
C ALA A 144 2.78 -11.59 4.44
N ARG A 145 3.59 -11.68 5.50
CA ARG A 145 5.04 -11.64 5.40
C ARG A 145 5.63 -12.89 4.72
N SER A 146 4.98 -14.04 4.82
CA SER A 146 5.46 -15.28 4.23
C SER A 146 5.43 -15.24 2.70
N TYR A 147 4.39 -14.70 2.09
CA TYR A 147 4.25 -14.57 0.63
C TYR A 147 5.34 -13.73 -0.03
N GLY A 148 5.95 -12.78 0.67
CA GLY A 148 7.08 -11.98 0.18
C GLY A 148 8.42 -12.72 0.18
N ARG A 149 8.58 -13.75 1.02
CA ARG A 149 9.85 -14.48 1.20
C ARG A 149 10.03 -15.64 0.20
N GLU A 150 8.97 -16.30 -0.22
CA GLU A 150 9.04 -17.44 -1.15
C GLU A 150 9.54 -17.06 -2.55
N ARG A 151 9.41 -15.79 -2.95
CA ARG A 151 9.93 -15.29 -4.23
C ARG A 151 11.42 -14.97 -4.23
N ALA A 152 12.08 -15.02 -3.08
CA ALA A 152 13.51 -14.74 -2.92
C ALA A 152 14.40 -16.00 -2.89
N ALA A 153 13.87 -17.18 -3.17
CA ALA A 153 14.68 -18.40 -3.29
C ALA A 153 15.58 -18.30 -4.52
N PRO A 154 16.90 -18.51 -4.38
CA PRO A 154 17.81 -18.43 -5.51
C PRO A 154 17.51 -19.55 -6.51
N ALA A 155 17.58 -19.22 -7.79
CA ALA A 155 17.54 -20.20 -8.86
C ALA A 155 18.59 -21.29 -8.56
N GLN A 156 18.13 -22.54 -8.45
CA GLN A 156 19.03 -23.67 -8.32
C GLN A 156 19.89 -23.72 -9.58
N THR A 157 21.16 -23.38 -9.44
CA THR A 157 22.17 -23.68 -10.46
C THR A 157 22.31 -25.18 -10.52
N GLY A 158 21.58 -25.80 -11.49
CA GLY A 158 21.78 -27.20 -11.84
C GLY A 158 23.22 -27.43 -12.33
N ARG A 159 23.84 -28.47 -11.83
CA ARG A 159 25.12 -29.03 -12.31
C ARG A 159 24.95 -29.70 -13.65
#